data_5d19b476407f8a943a6acd01527da698
#
_entry.id   5d19b476407f8a943a6acd01527da698
#
_cell.length_a   1.000
_cell.length_b   1.000
_cell.length_c   1.000
_cell.angle_alpha   90.00
_cell.angle_beta   90.00
_cell.angle_gamma   90.00
#
_symmetry.space_group_name_H-M   'P 1'
#
loop_
_entity.id
_entity.type
_entity.pdbx_description
1 polymer ?
#
loop_
_entity_poly.entity_id
_entity_poly.type
_entity_poly.pdbx_seq_one_letter_code
_entity_poly.pdbx_strand_id
1 'polypeptide(L)'
;MNKIIKFIILFFFVGACGFKPIFSGKKVDFGIKNLKYDENKIVEIKKNKNLNNYKTIKNKNKIYELEITSKKNKITISNDERGTPKSFRTEIYVYVKILKNDNRVYSKEFYKSQDYNNNKNKFNLKKYEKIIIENLASEIAEEILIYILSL
;
A
#
# COMPACT_ATOMS: atom_id res chain seq x y z
N MET A 1 -4.43 -29.71 42.10
CA MET A 1 -3.73 -28.99 41.04
C MET A 1 -4.36 -27.61 40.89
N ASN A 2 -3.66 -26.57 41.34
CA ASN A 2 -4.22 -25.27 41.69
C ASN A 2 -4.82 -24.55 40.44
N LYS A 3 -6.04 -23.97 40.59
CA LYS A 3 -6.72 -23.19 39.56
C LYS A 3 -5.83 -22.05 39.01
N ILE A 4 -4.92 -21.53 39.85
CA ILE A 4 -3.93 -20.48 39.48
C ILE A 4 -2.95 -20.98 38.43
N ILE A 5 -2.49 -22.23 38.47
CA ILE A 5 -1.53 -22.80 37.50
C ILE A 5 -2.19 -22.94 36.13
N LYS A 6 -3.48 -23.32 36.08
CA LYS A 6 -4.23 -23.38 34.82
C LYS A 6 -4.41 -21.99 34.17
N PHE A 7 -4.56 -20.96 34.98
CA PHE A 7 -4.70 -19.56 34.49
C PHE A 7 -3.37 -19.02 33.95
N ILE A 8 -2.25 -19.36 34.57
CA ILE A 8 -0.90 -18.98 34.13
C ILE A 8 -0.55 -19.67 32.81
N ILE A 9 -0.91 -20.93 32.63
CA ILE A 9 -0.68 -21.66 31.37
C ILE A 9 -1.50 -21.06 30.22
N LEU A 10 -2.75 -20.62 30.48
CA LEU A 10 -3.60 -19.99 29.47
C LEU A 10 -3.01 -18.65 28.97
N PHE A 11 -2.32 -17.91 29.84
CA PHE A 11 -1.70 -16.61 29.48
C PHE A 11 -0.49 -16.76 28.54
N PHE A 12 0.20 -17.92 28.57
CA PHE A 12 1.32 -18.19 27.67
C PHE A 12 0.91 -18.46 26.22
N PHE A 13 -0.34 -18.83 25.96
CA PHE A 13 -0.82 -19.08 24.58
C PHE A 13 -1.26 -17.82 23.83
N VAL A 14 -1.46 -16.69 24.49
CA VAL A 14 -1.95 -15.45 23.86
C VAL A 14 -0.83 -14.62 23.24
N GLY A 15 0.43 -14.91 23.53
CA GLY A 15 1.60 -14.15 23.05
C GLY A 15 2.17 -14.55 21.68
N ALA A 16 1.60 -15.55 21.00
CA ALA A 16 2.22 -16.16 19.82
C ALA A 16 1.76 -15.60 18.46
N CYS A 17 0.95 -14.56 18.41
CA CYS A 17 0.68 -13.82 17.15
C CYS A 17 1.80 -12.81 16.87
N GLY A 18 3.02 -13.29 16.68
CA GLY A 18 4.12 -12.49 16.17
C GLY A 18 3.90 -12.17 14.70
N PHE A 19 3.27 -11.04 14.40
CA PHE A 19 3.24 -10.47 13.04
C PHE A 19 4.68 -10.13 12.65
N LYS A 20 5.38 -11.05 11.99
CA LYS A 20 6.68 -10.75 11.39
C LYS A 20 6.41 -10.01 10.08
N PRO A 21 6.78 -8.73 9.95
CA PRO A 21 6.68 -8.03 8.67
C PRO A 21 7.48 -8.83 7.63
N ILE A 22 6.88 -9.07 6.48
CA ILE A 22 7.40 -9.94 5.40
C ILE A 22 8.83 -9.54 4.97
N PHE A 23 9.22 -8.30 5.26
CA PHE A 23 10.53 -7.73 4.92
C PHE A 23 11.53 -7.64 6.07
N SER A 24 11.19 -8.06 7.30
CA SER A 24 12.14 -8.05 8.41
C SER A 24 13.11 -9.22 8.30
N GLY A 25 14.28 -8.97 7.70
CA GLY A 25 15.42 -9.89 7.71
C GLY A 25 15.88 -10.45 6.37
N LYS A 26 15.17 -10.28 5.26
CA LYS A 26 15.73 -10.59 3.93
C LYS A 26 16.56 -9.40 3.45
N LYS A 27 17.87 -9.60 3.27
CA LYS A 27 18.71 -8.67 2.51
C LYS A 27 18.13 -8.60 1.10
N VAL A 28 17.43 -7.52 0.79
CA VAL A 28 16.86 -7.30 -0.53
C VAL A 28 18.01 -7.00 -1.48
N ASP A 29 18.20 -7.83 -2.51
CA ASP A 29 19.30 -7.76 -3.46
C ASP A 29 18.94 -6.98 -4.73
N PHE A 30 18.03 -6.02 -4.62
CA PHE A 30 17.73 -5.11 -5.71
C PHE A 30 17.79 -3.64 -5.27
N GLY A 31 18.04 -2.76 -6.24
CA GLY A 31 17.98 -1.30 -6.09
C GLY A 31 17.10 -0.66 -7.16
N ILE A 32 16.50 0.47 -6.85
CA ILE A 32 15.74 1.28 -7.79
C ILE A 32 16.60 2.47 -8.19
N LYS A 33 17.05 2.52 -9.45
CA LYS A 33 17.89 3.60 -9.97
C LYS A 33 17.10 4.85 -10.28
N ASN A 34 15.98 4.69 -11.00
CA ASN A 34 15.10 5.76 -11.39
C ASN A 34 13.67 5.44 -10.97
N LEU A 35 13.03 6.41 -10.36
CA LEU A 35 11.64 6.31 -9.95
C LEU A 35 10.91 7.53 -10.50
N LYS A 36 10.26 7.34 -11.64
CA LYS A 36 9.47 8.36 -12.32
C LYS A 36 8.01 8.24 -11.93
N TYR A 37 7.40 9.35 -11.60
CA TYR A 37 5.96 9.44 -11.31
C TYR A 37 5.30 10.36 -12.32
N ASP A 38 4.09 10.03 -12.74
CA ASP A 38 3.24 10.95 -13.47
C ASP A 38 2.86 12.12 -12.52
N GLU A 39 3.12 13.35 -12.98
CA GLU A 39 3.10 14.55 -12.11
C GLU A 39 1.71 14.87 -11.52
N ASN A 40 0.66 14.24 -12.03
CA ASN A 40 -0.69 14.79 -11.86
C ASN A 40 -1.62 14.09 -10.87
N LYS A 41 -1.26 12.95 -10.16
CA LYS A 41 -2.41 12.25 -9.58
C LYS A 41 -2.32 11.66 -8.18
N ILE A 42 -1.28 11.04 -7.69
CA ILE A 42 -1.30 10.53 -6.30
C ILE A 42 0.02 10.82 -5.58
N VAL A 43 0.03 11.93 -4.86
CA VAL A 43 1.17 12.40 -4.06
C VAL A 43 1.55 11.38 -2.98
N GLU A 44 0.59 10.60 -2.49
CA GLU A 44 0.75 9.62 -1.42
C GLU A 44 1.67 8.46 -1.83
N ILE A 45 1.58 7.95 -3.08
CA ILE A 45 2.50 6.92 -3.58
C ILE A 45 3.92 7.48 -3.70
N LYS A 46 4.07 8.72 -4.18
CA LYS A 46 5.36 9.41 -4.27
C LYS A 46 6.01 9.59 -2.90
N LYS A 47 5.22 9.83 -1.86
CA LYS A 47 5.67 10.01 -0.48
C LYS A 47 5.92 8.69 0.26
N ASN A 48 5.56 7.55 -0.34
CA ASN A 48 5.69 6.27 0.33
C ASN A 48 7.17 5.97 0.63
N LYS A 49 7.49 5.90 1.93
CA LYS A 49 8.85 5.66 2.42
C LYS A 49 9.38 4.29 1.97
N ASN A 50 8.51 3.29 1.86
CA ASN A 50 8.92 1.92 1.50
C ASN A 50 9.56 1.88 0.11
N LEU A 51 8.94 2.46 -0.92
CA LEU A 51 9.54 2.54 -2.26
C LEU A 51 10.81 3.39 -2.27
N ASN A 52 10.84 4.49 -1.52
CA ASN A 52 11.99 5.40 -1.49
C ASN A 52 13.21 4.80 -0.78
N ASN A 53 13.02 3.89 0.18
CA ASN A 53 14.11 3.22 0.88
C ASN A 53 14.96 2.31 -0.04
N TYR A 54 14.41 1.88 -1.18
CA TYR A 54 15.12 1.03 -2.16
C TYR A 54 15.86 1.82 -3.25
N LYS A 55 15.89 3.14 -3.18
CA LYS A 55 16.69 4.00 -4.11
C LYS A 55 18.20 3.83 -4.00
N THR A 56 18.68 3.02 -3.06
CA THR A 56 20.12 2.79 -2.88
C THR A 56 20.61 1.71 -3.83
N ILE A 57 21.58 2.08 -4.69
CA ILE A 57 22.12 1.19 -5.74
C ILE A 57 23.40 0.47 -5.29
N LYS A 58 24.09 0.94 -4.24
CA LYS A 58 25.38 0.38 -3.80
C LYS A 58 25.27 -1.11 -3.50
N ASN A 59 26.11 -1.92 -4.17
CA ASN A 59 26.25 -3.37 -3.98
C ASN A 59 24.97 -4.17 -4.23
N LYS A 60 24.19 -3.81 -5.28
CA LYS A 60 22.97 -4.53 -5.69
C LYS A 60 23.18 -5.21 -7.04
N ASN A 61 22.84 -6.50 -7.11
CA ASN A 61 23.00 -7.30 -8.34
C ASN A 61 21.89 -7.00 -9.37
N LYS A 62 20.69 -6.65 -8.88
CA LYS A 62 19.55 -6.30 -9.72
C LYS A 62 19.23 -4.83 -9.57
N ILE A 63 19.18 -4.09 -10.68
CA ILE A 63 18.81 -2.68 -10.71
C ILE A 63 17.60 -2.51 -11.60
N TYR A 64 16.59 -1.80 -11.09
CA TYR A 64 15.35 -1.53 -11.79
C TYR A 64 15.11 -0.03 -11.97
N GLU A 65 14.48 0.33 -13.07
CA GLU A 65 13.88 1.65 -13.28
C GLU A 65 12.37 1.49 -13.29
N LEU A 66 11.67 2.34 -12.54
CA LEU A 66 10.22 2.29 -12.40
C LEU A 66 9.57 3.55 -12.95
N GLU A 67 8.56 3.37 -13.80
CA GLU A 67 7.63 4.42 -14.22
C GLU A 67 6.27 4.09 -13.61
N ILE A 68 5.73 4.99 -12.78
CA ILE A 68 4.49 4.80 -12.04
C ILE A 68 3.47 5.84 -12.47
N THR A 69 2.36 5.37 -13.01
CA THR A 69 1.18 6.19 -13.34
C THR A 69 0.04 5.79 -12.43
N SER A 70 -0.70 6.75 -11.91
CA SER A 70 -1.78 6.48 -10.97
C SER A 70 -3.05 7.26 -11.25
N LYS A 71 -4.20 6.64 -10.94
CA LYS A 71 -5.53 7.24 -11.07
C LYS A 71 -6.33 6.99 -9.80
N LYS A 72 -7.03 8.02 -9.34
CA LYS A 72 -7.94 7.95 -8.20
C LYS A 72 -9.35 8.30 -8.64
N ASN A 73 -10.31 7.48 -8.25
CA ASN A 73 -11.74 7.74 -8.43
C ASN A 73 -12.42 7.81 -7.06
N LYS A 74 -13.49 8.61 -6.98
CA LYS A 74 -14.44 8.59 -5.89
C LYS A 74 -15.83 8.37 -6.47
N ILE A 75 -16.51 7.34 -6.01
CA ILE A 75 -17.81 6.89 -6.52
C ILE A 75 -18.81 6.96 -5.38
N THR A 76 -20.01 7.45 -5.64
CA THR A 76 -21.16 7.33 -4.72
C THR A 76 -21.72 5.93 -4.85
N ILE A 77 -21.77 5.16 -3.75
CA ILE A 77 -22.30 3.79 -3.74
C ILE A 77 -23.80 3.80 -3.42
N SER A 78 -24.21 4.64 -2.47
CA SER A 78 -25.61 4.73 -2.06
C SER A 78 -26.00 6.15 -1.72
N ASN A 79 -27.30 6.43 -1.91
CA ASN A 79 -27.94 7.68 -1.51
C ASN A 79 -28.98 7.41 -0.41
N ASP A 80 -29.34 8.44 0.33
CA ASP A 80 -30.52 8.43 1.19
C ASP A 80 -31.81 8.66 0.37
N GLU A 81 -32.96 8.64 1.05
CA GLU A 81 -34.28 8.84 0.42
C GLU A 81 -34.43 10.21 -0.28
N ARG A 82 -33.58 11.18 0.06
CA ARG A 82 -33.57 12.51 -0.51
C ARG A 82 -32.53 12.68 -1.63
N GLY A 83 -31.86 11.58 -2.05
CA GLY A 83 -30.83 11.59 -3.06
C GLY A 83 -29.45 12.09 -2.57
N THR A 84 -29.28 12.33 -1.26
CA THR A 84 -27.98 12.75 -0.70
C THR A 84 -27.05 11.55 -0.59
N PRO A 85 -25.77 11.64 -1.00
CA PRO A 85 -24.83 10.55 -0.86
C PRO A 85 -24.70 10.06 0.60
N LYS A 86 -24.94 8.76 0.82
CA LYS A 86 -24.84 8.08 2.13
C LYS A 86 -23.50 7.37 2.29
N SER A 87 -22.98 6.80 1.19
CA SER A 87 -21.69 6.12 1.20
C SER A 87 -20.94 6.33 -0.10
N PHE A 88 -19.61 6.23 0.00
CA PHE A 88 -18.67 6.42 -1.10
C PHE A 88 -17.71 5.23 -1.19
N ARG A 89 -17.13 5.05 -2.37
CA ARG A 89 -15.96 4.21 -2.62
C ARG A 89 -14.83 5.08 -3.14
N THR A 90 -13.66 4.95 -2.53
CA THR A 90 -12.40 5.43 -3.12
C THR A 90 -11.71 4.26 -3.81
N GLU A 91 -11.33 4.47 -5.05
CA GLU A 91 -10.59 3.51 -5.88
C GLU A 91 -9.26 4.11 -6.29
N ILE A 92 -8.18 3.31 -6.22
CA ILE A 92 -6.85 3.66 -6.67
C ILE A 92 -6.38 2.60 -7.65
N TYR A 93 -5.98 3.05 -8.83
CA TYR A 93 -5.34 2.28 -9.88
C TYR A 93 -3.91 2.76 -10.02
N VAL A 94 -2.96 1.84 -10.06
CA VAL A 94 -1.54 2.16 -10.25
C VAL A 94 -0.99 1.24 -11.31
N TYR A 95 -0.57 1.83 -12.43
CA TYR A 95 0.15 1.14 -13.47
C TYR A 95 1.64 1.33 -13.28
N VAL A 96 2.38 0.23 -13.21
CA VAL A 96 3.83 0.22 -13.03
C VAL A 96 4.49 -0.43 -14.23
N LYS A 97 5.42 0.30 -14.84
CA LYS A 97 6.33 -0.21 -15.85
C LYS A 97 7.72 -0.33 -15.23
N ILE A 98 8.32 -1.50 -15.32
CA ILE A 98 9.60 -1.85 -14.71
C ILE A 98 10.57 -2.20 -15.81
N LEU A 99 11.70 -1.49 -15.87
CA LEU A 99 12.81 -1.79 -16.75
C LEU A 99 13.93 -2.41 -15.92
N LYS A 100 14.42 -3.57 -16.36
CA LYS A 100 15.57 -4.24 -15.76
C LYS A 100 16.84 -3.92 -16.57
N ASN A 101 18.01 -4.04 -15.97
CA ASN A 101 19.32 -3.75 -16.59
C ASN A 101 19.56 -4.42 -17.96
N ASP A 102 18.90 -5.56 -18.21
CA ASP A 102 19.00 -6.35 -19.44
C ASP A 102 17.97 -5.95 -20.51
N ASN A 103 17.41 -4.75 -20.41
CA ASN A 103 16.36 -4.19 -21.27
C ASN A 103 15.02 -4.96 -21.25
N ARG A 104 14.83 -5.90 -20.32
CA ARG A 104 13.53 -6.53 -20.14
C ARG A 104 12.55 -5.55 -19.52
N VAL A 105 11.35 -5.50 -20.09
CA VAL A 105 10.26 -4.63 -19.64
C VAL A 105 9.13 -5.47 -19.07
N TYR A 106 8.72 -5.15 -17.86
CA TYR A 106 7.57 -5.74 -17.19
C TYR A 106 6.55 -4.66 -16.92
N SER A 107 5.27 -5.00 -17.02
CA SER A 107 4.18 -4.07 -16.72
C SER A 107 3.12 -4.75 -15.88
N LYS A 108 2.59 -4.07 -14.88
CA LYS A 108 1.50 -4.57 -14.04
C LYS A 108 0.62 -3.44 -13.55
N GLU A 109 -0.68 -3.70 -13.50
CA GLU A 109 -1.65 -2.83 -12.85
C GLU A 109 -1.97 -3.36 -11.46
N PHE A 110 -2.05 -2.43 -10.50
CA PHE A 110 -2.45 -2.67 -9.12
C PHE A 110 -3.72 -1.88 -8.84
N TYR A 111 -4.65 -2.49 -8.14
CA TYR A 111 -5.94 -1.90 -7.81
C TYR A 111 -6.26 -2.12 -6.34
N LYS A 112 -6.73 -1.06 -5.68
CA LYS A 112 -7.29 -1.11 -4.34
C LYS A 112 -8.50 -0.22 -4.23
N SER A 113 -9.44 -0.60 -3.38
CA SER A 113 -10.61 0.21 -3.09
C SER A 113 -11.04 0.09 -1.64
N GLN A 114 -11.70 1.12 -1.14
CA GLN A 114 -12.29 1.13 0.20
C GLN A 114 -13.61 1.89 0.20
N ASP A 115 -14.63 1.25 0.80
CA ASP A 115 -15.93 1.85 1.03
C ASP A 115 -15.94 2.57 2.37
N TYR A 116 -16.68 3.68 2.44
CA TYR A 116 -16.83 4.46 3.66
C TYR A 116 -18.12 5.28 3.66
N ASN A 117 -18.60 5.59 4.84
CA ASN A 117 -19.82 6.37 5.02
C ASN A 117 -19.56 7.87 4.87
N ASN A 118 -20.55 8.58 4.36
CA ASN A 118 -20.54 10.03 4.37
C ASN A 118 -20.58 10.55 5.82
N ASN A 119 -19.99 11.72 6.02
CA ASN A 119 -20.02 12.41 7.31
C ASN A 119 -20.60 13.82 7.11
N LYS A 120 -21.53 14.23 7.99
CA LYS A 120 -22.11 15.57 7.99
C LYS A 120 -21.02 16.65 8.15
N ASN A 121 -20.02 16.37 8.99
CA ASN A 121 -18.84 17.24 9.10
C ASN A 121 -17.87 17.00 7.94
N LYS A 122 -17.85 17.92 7.00
CA LYS A 122 -17.03 17.83 5.78
C LYS A 122 -15.52 17.88 6.04
N PHE A 123 -15.10 18.52 7.12
CA PHE A 123 -13.68 18.52 7.52
C PHE A 123 -13.24 17.12 7.96
N ASN A 124 -14.04 16.48 8.83
CA ASN A 124 -13.75 15.11 9.26
C ASN A 124 -13.80 14.13 8.09
N LEU A 125 -14.76 14.29 7.17
CA LEU A 125 -14.84 13.47 5.97
C LEU A 125 -13.55 13.57 5.13
N LYS A 126 -13.08 14.78 4.83
CA LYS A 126 -11.83 15.01 4.07
C LYS A 126 -10.61 14.42 4.76
N LYS A 127 -10.53 14.56 6.10
CA LYS A 127 -9.44 13.96 6.89
C LYS A 127 -9.46 12.43 6.78
N TYR A 128 -10.63 11.83 6.88
CA TYR A 128 -10.80 10.39 6.78
C TYR A 128 -10.48 9.88 5.36
N GLU A 129 -10.97 10.56 4.31
CA GLU A 129 -10.64 10.26 2.92
C GLU A 129 -9.13 10.28 2.66
N LYS A 130 -8.42 11.25 3.24
CA LYS A 130 -6.96 11.31 3.14
C LYS A 130 -6.29 10.09 3.74
N ILE A 131 -6.73 9.66 4.93
CA ILE A 131 -6.20 8.45 5.60
C ILE A 131 -6.45 7.20 4.74
N ILE A 132 -7.66 7.07 4.16
CA ILE A 132 -7.98 5.96 3.24
C ILE A 132 -6.99 5.94 2.07
N ILE A 133 -6.78 7.08 1.42
CA ILE A 133 -5.86 7.18 0.27
C ILE A 133 -4.43 6.82 0.67
N GLU A 134 -3.95 7.28 1.84
CA GLU A 134 -2.63 6.96 2.36
C GLU A 134 -2.47 5.46 2.63
N ASN A 135 -3.47 4.81 3.22
CA ASN A 135 -3.46 3.37 3.48
C ASN A 135 -3.46 2.56 2.18
N LEU A 136 -4.39 2.84 1.26
CA LEU A 136 -4.47 2.14 -0.03
C LEU A 136 -3.17 2.33 -0.85
N ALA A 137 -2.58 3.52 -0.83
CA ALA A 137 -1.30 3.79 -1.49
C ALA A 137 -0.15 3.00 -0.85
N SER A 138 -0.16 2.82 0.47
CA SER A 138 0.83 2.01 1.19
C SER A 138 0.72 0.53 0.83
N GLU A 139 -0.49 -0.02 0.82
CA GLU A 139 -0.74 -1.41 0.41
C GLU A 139 -0.29 -1.67 -1.03
N ILE A 140 -0.61 -0.77 -1.97
CA ILE A 140 -0.16 -0.88 -3.35
C ILE A 140 1.38 -0.83 -3.44
N ALA A 141 2.03 0.06 -2.68
CA ALA A 141 3.48 0.15 -2.69
C ALA A 141 4.14 -1.14 -2.18
N GLU A 142 3.56 -1.81 -1.20
CA GLU A 142 4.03 -3.12 -0.73
C GLU A 142 3.83 -4.21 -1.79
N GLU A 143 2.70 -4.23 -2.48
CA GLU A 143 2.46 -5.17 -3.59
C GLU A 143 3.43 -4.95 -4.76
N ILE A 144 3.78 -3.69 -5.08
CA ILE A 144 4.80 -3.38 -6.08
C ILE A 144 6.15 -3.96 -5.67
N LEU A 145 6.56 -3.82 -4.41
CA LEU A 145 7.82 -4.39 -3.90
C LEU A 145 7.81 -5.91 -3.96
N ILE A 146 6.71 -6.56 -3.56
CA ILE A 146 6.55 -8.01 -3.67
C ILE A 146 6.68 -8.46 -5.13
N TYR A 147 6.06 -7.73 -6.05
CA TYR A 147 6.14 -8.03 -7.48
C TYR A 147 7.58 -7.90 -8.02
N ILE A 148 8.30 -6.85 -7.64
CA ILE A 148 9.71 -6.68 -8.03
C ILE A 148 10.57 -7.83 -7.50
N LEU A 149 10.31 -8.32 -6.28
CA LEU A 149 11.01 -9.45 -5.70
C LEU A 149 10.78 -10.78 -6.43
N SER A 150 9.67 -10.89 -7.17
CA SER A 150 9.34 -12.07 -7.98
C SER A 150 9.99 -12.10 -9.36
N LEU A 151 10.62 -10.98 -9.79
CA LEU A 151 11.34 -10.82 -11.07
C LEU A 151 12.82 -11.20 -10.95
#